data_21cc7ff2cc3205da7de9f7c60e92fb7a
#
_entry.id   21cc7ff2cc3205da7de9f7c60e92fb7a
#
_cell.length_a   1.000
_cell.length_b   1.000
_cell.length_c   1.000
_cell.angle_alpha   90.00
_cell.angle_beta   90.00
_cell.angle_gamma   90.00
#
_symmetry.space_group_name_H-M   'P 1'
#
loop_
_entity.id
_entity.type
_entity.pdbx_description
1 polymer ?
#
loop_
_entity_poly.entity_id
_entity_poly.type
_entity_poly.pdbx_seq_one_letter_code
_entity_poly.pdbx_strand_id
1 'polypeptide(L)'
;MIEELLGYGLVDVGRHVEPDNDRLFTWWAPWRNMRQRNIGWRLDYIAASRALVDETVHCVHYRDVGTSDHGPVIAHLRDTPMEL
;
A
#
# COMPACT_ATOMS: atom_id res chain seq x y z
N MET A 1 -13.59 1.18 7.91
CA MET A 1 -12.79 0.34 6.98
C MET A 1 -11.36 0.18 7.45
N ILE A 2 -10.38 0.88 6.86
CA ILE A 2 -8.99 0.74 7.33
C ILE A 2 -8.82 1.21 8.78
N GLU A 3 -9.54 2.23 9.20
CA GLU A 3 -9.49 2.74 10.57
C GLU A 3 -9.90 1.69 11.59
N GLU A 4 -10.88 0.85 11.25
CA GLU A 4 -11.30 -0.24 12.12
C GLU A 4 -10.19 -1.28 12.30
N LEU A 5 -9.51 -1.64 11.19
CA LEU A 5 -8.40 -2.57 11.23
C LEU A 5 -7.24 -2.02 12.08
N LEU A 6 -6.94 -0.74 11.94
CA LEU A 6 -5.91 -0.08 12.74
C LEU A 6 -6.27 -0.07 14.22
N GLY A 7 -7.56 0.04 14.53
CA GLY A 7 -8.07 -0.05 15.91
C GLY A 7 -7.82 -1.40 16.58
N TYR A 8 -7.61 -2.46 15.79
CA TYR A 8 -7.26 -3.79 16.28
C TYR A 8 -5.75 -4.02 16.39
N GLY A 9 -4.94 -2.97 16.26
CA GLY A 9 -3.49 -3.07 16.39
C GLY A 9 -2.76 -3.45 15.11
N LEU A 10 -3.45 -3.48 13.97
CA LEU A 10 -2.81 -3.66 12.67
C LEU A 10 -2.21 -2.34 12.18
N VAL A 11 -1.17 -2.45 11.37
CA VAL A 11 -0.44 -1.29 10.84
C VAL A 11 -0.69 -1.18 9.34
N ASP A 12 -0.98 0.03 8.88
CA ASP A 12 -1.06 0.37 7.46
C ASP A 12 0.37 0.39 6.90
N VAL A 13 0.73 -0.65 6.16
CA VAL A 13 2.11 -0.88 5.71
C VAL A 13 2.58 0.24 4.79
N GLY A 14 1.76 0.64 3.82
CA GLY A 14 2.12 1.70 2.88
C GLY A 14 2.42 3.02 3.59
N ARG A 15 1.57 3.41 4.53
CA ARG A 15 1.76 4.64 5.31
C ARG A 15 2.95 4.54 6.26
N HIS A 16 3.22 3.35 6.78
CA HIS A 16 4.38 3.12 7.65
C HIS A 16 5.69 3.31 6.90
N VAL A 17 5.77 2.79 5.66
CA VAL A 17 6.98 2.87 4.84
C VAL A 17 7.19 4.29 4.28
N GLU A 18 6.12 4.95 3.89
CA GLU A 18 6.16 6.30 3.33
C GLU A 18 5.16 7.21 4.05
N PRO A 19 5.45 7.63 5.29
CA PRO A 19 4.49 8.34 6.13
C PRO A 19 4.09 9.72 5.57
N ASP A 20 4.96 10.35 4.81
CA ASP A 20 4.73 11.69 4.28
C ASP A 20 4.26 11.71 2.81
N ASN A 21 4.10 10.54 2.19
CA ASN A 21 3.65 10.46 0.81
C ASN A 21 2.12 10.45 0.76
N ASP A 22 1.53 11.56 0.34
CA ASP A 22 0.08 11.73 0.21
C ASP A 22 -0.43 11.32 -1.17
N ARG A 23 0.41 10.71 -2.02
CA ARG A 23 0.07 10.27 -3.37
C ARG A 23 0.18 8.77 -3.58
N LEU A 24 0.01 7.99 -2.52
CA LEU A 24 0.01 6.52 -2.60
C LEU A 24 -1.36 6.02 -3.09
N PHE A 25 -1.76 6.44 -4.27
CA PHE A 25 -3.06 6.09 -4.82
C PHE A 25 -3.06 4.69 -5.43
N THR A 26 -4.19 4.00 -5.35
CA THR A 26 -4.37 2.65 -5.88
C THR A 26 -5.54 2.56 -6.85
N TRP A 27 -6.33 3.61 -6.95
CA TRP A 27 -7.46 3.70 -7.87
C TRP A 27 -7.52 5.09 -8.48
N TRP A 28 -7.82 5.13 -9.77
CA TRP A 28 -7.99 6.38 -10.52
C TRP A 28 -9.26 6.28 -11.36
N ALA A 29 -10.01 7.38 -11.44
CA ALA A 29 -11.17 7.45 -12.31
C ALA A 29 -10.74 7.19 -13.77
N PRO A 30 -11.52 6.44 -14.56
CA PRO A 30 -11.11 6.05 -15.92
C PRO A 30 -11.26 7.16 -16.97
N TRP A 31 -11.36 8.40 -16.57
CA TRP A 31 -11.52 9.55 -17.46
C TRP A 31 -10.49 10.62 -17.15
N ARG A 32 -10.34 11.58 -18.09
CA ARG A 32 -9.48 12.78 -17.94
C ARG A 32 -8.03 12.46 -17.63
N ASN A 33 -7.54 11.28 -18.03
CA ASN A 33 -6.16 10.84 -17.78
C ASN A 33 -5.78 10.90 -16.30
N MET A 34 -6.71 10.59 -15.40
CA MET A 34 -6.47 10.69 -13.97
C MET A 34 -5.31 9.82 -13.51
N ARG A 35 -5.17 8.61 -14.09
CA ARG A 35 -4.08 7.70 -13.73
C ARG A 35 -2.71 8.27 -14.12
N GLN A 36 -2.59 8.81 -15.34
CA GLN A 36 -1.35 9.42 -15.82
C GLN A 36 -1.00 10.67 -15.01
N ARG A 37 -2.00 11.41 -14.58
CA ARG A 37 -1.86 12.60 -13.75
C ARG A 37 -1.65 12.28 -12.29
N ASN A 38 -1.82 11.01 -11.90
CA ASN A 38 -1.80 10.51 -10.53
C ASN A 38 -2.73 11.30 -9.61
N ILE A 39 -3.98 11.47 -10.06
CA ILE A 39 -5.06 12.07 -9.28
C ILE A 39 -6.08 10.97 -9.01
N GLY A 40 -6.06 10.43 -7.80
CA GLY A 40 -6.87 9.26 -7.47
C GLY A 40 -7.14 9.14 -5.98
N TRP A 41 -7.38 7.90 -5.58
CA TRP A 41 -7.75 7.55 -4.21
C TRP A 41 -6.96 6.35 -3.76
N ARG A 42 -6.67 6.28 -2.48
CA ARG A 42 -6.07 5.09 -1.89
C ARG A 42 -7.19 4.22 -1.33
N LEU A 43 -7.63 3.26 -2.16
CA LEU A 43 -8.74 2.37 -1.82
C LEU A 43 -8.27 0.97 -1.41
N ASP A 44 -7.04 0.60 -1.78
CA ASP A 44 -6.46 -0.71 -1.51
C ASP A 44 -5.30 -0.56 -0.52
N TYR A 45 -5.29 -1.41 0.51
CA TYR A 45 -4.35 -1.29 1.63
C TYR A 45 -3.75 -2.65 1.93
N ILE A 46 -2.53 -2.62 2.49
CA ILE A 46 -1.94 -3.78 3.16
C ILE A 46 -1.87 -3.43 4.64
N ALA A 47 -2.52 -4.23 5.47
CA ALA A 47 -2.48 -4.08 6.91
C ALA A 47 -1.78 -5.30 7.51
N ALA A 48 -0.84 -5.10 8.41
CA ALA A 48 -0.04 -6.16 8.99
C ALA A 48 0.15 -5.94 10.49
N SER A 49 0.47 -7.02 11.21
CA SER A 49 0.85 -6.93 12.62
C SER A 49 2.14 -6.12 12.75
N ARG A 50 2.37 -5.58 13.94
CA ARG A 50 3.59 -4.81 14.22
C ARG A 50 4.85 -5.63 13.94
N ALA A 51 4.84 -6.91 14.28
CA ALA A 51 6.00 -7.78 14.05
C ALA A 51 6.32 -7.91 12.56
N LEU A 52 5.30 -8.07 11.71
CA LEU A 52 5.49 -8.17 10.27
C LEU A 52 5.88 -6.84 9.65
N VAL A 53 5.31 -5.73 10.10
CA VAL A 53 5.62 -4.42 9.52
C VAL A 53 7.08 -4.02 9.80
N ASP A 54 7.63 -4.45 10.92
CA ASP A 54 9.04 -4.20 11.24
C ASP A 54 9.99 -4.95 10.30
N GLU A 55 9.52 -6.00 9.64
CA GLU A 55 10.27 -6.75 8.62
C GLU A 55 10.03 -6.22 7.20
N THR A 56 9.23 -5.18 7.03
CA THR A 56 8.94 -4.63 5.71
C THR A 56 10.11 -3.81 5.20
N VAL A 57 10.62 -4.20 4.03
CA VAL A 57 11.72 -3.49 3.36
C VAL A 57 11.17 -2.29 2.59
N HIS A 58 10.12 -2.50 1.80
CA HIS A 58 9.41 -1.42 1.10
C HIS A 58 8.00 -1.87 0.72
N CYS A 59 7.16 -0.87 0.42
CA CYS A 59 5.80 -1.09 -0.06
C CYS A 59 5.59 -0.16 -1.26
N VAL A 60 5.27 -0.74 -2.42
CA VAL A 60 5.21 -0.01 -3.69
C VAL A 60 3.78 0.00 -4.22
N HIS A 61 3.34 1.17 -4.65
CA HIS A 61 2.05 1.39 -5.29
C HIS A 61 2.30 1.60 -6.79
N TYR A 62 1.94 0.61 -7.60
CA TYR A 62 2.27 0.59 -9.03
C TYR A 62 1.18 1.29 -9.85
N ARG A 63 1.42 2.55 -10.20
CA ARG A 63 0.51 3.34 -11.01
C ARG A 63 0.40 2.83 -12.45
N ASP A 64 1.50 2.34 -13.01
CA ASP A 64 1.62 2.06 -14.44
C ASP A 64 1.50 0.57 -14.79
N VAL A 65 0.99 -0.25 -13.86
CA VAL A 65 0.87 -1.69 -14.05
C VAL A 65 -0.59 -2.09 -14.21
N GLY A 66 -0.87 -2.95 -15.20
CA GLY A 66 -2.20 -3.50 -15.43
C GLY A 66 -3.11 -2.59 -16.23
N THR A 67 -4.28 -3.13 -16.57
CA THR A 67 -5.32 -2.45 -17.36
C THR A 67 -6.56 -2.12 -16.56
N SER A 68 -6.61 -2.55 -15.29
CA SER A 68 -7.68 -2.21 -14.34
C SER A 68 -7.60 -0.73 -13.96
N ASP A 69 -8.69 -0.17 -13.45
CA ASP A 69 -8.70 1.15 -12.82
C ASP A 69 -8.02 1.16 -11.45
N HIS A 70 -7.64 -0.03 -10.92
CA HIS A 70 -6.78 -0.17 -9.76
C HIS A 70 -5.34 -0.46 -10.15
N GLY A 71 -4.38 0.03 -9.37
CA GLY A 71 -2.97 -0.33 -9.47
C GLY A 71 -2.57 -1.25 -8.32
N PRO A 72 -1.68 -2.24 -8.56
CA PRO A 72 -1.22 -3.15 -7.51
C PRO A 72 -0.48 -2.44 -6.38
N VAL A 73 -0.65 -2.96 -5.17
CA VAL A 73 0.15 -2.59 -4.00
C VAL A 73 0.92 -3.82 -3.57
N ILE A 74 2.24 -3.73 -3.50
CA ILE A 74 3.11 -4.86 -3.17
C ILE A 74 4.01 -4.48 -2.00
N ALA A 75 3.94 -5.25 -0.91
CA ALA A 75 4.85 -5.12 0.21
C ALA A 75 5.94 -6.18 0.11
N HIS A 76 7.18 -5.75 0.29
CA HIS A 76 8.34 -6.64 0.30
C HIS A 76 8.83 -6.76 1.73
N LEU A 77 8.76 -7.98 2.28
CA LEU A 77 9.21 -8.26 3.62
C LEU A 77 10.58 -8.94 3.58
N ARG A 78 11.38 -8.70 4.61
CA ARG A 78 12.68 -9.35 4.74
C ARG A 78 12.47 -10.84 4.96
N ASP A 79 13.16 -11.64 4.15
CA ASP A 79 13.16 -13.09 4.31
C ASP A 79 14.25 -13.46 5.30
N THR A 80 13.88 -13.54 6.57
CA THR A 80 14.80 -13.92 7.62
C THR A 80 14.58 -15.40 7.94
N PRO A 81 15.58 -16.27 7.73
CA PRO A 81 15.41 -17.68 8.09
C PRO A 81 15.06 -17.83 9.56
N MET A 82 14.04 -18.67 9.83
CA MET A 82 13.72 -19.03 11.20
C MET A 82 14.84 -19.92 11.75
N GLU A 83 15.49 -19.48 12.80
CA GLU A 83 16.38 -20.32 13.57
C GLU A 83 15.52 -21.19 14.50
N LEU A 84 15.59 -22.47 14.29
CA LEU A 84 14.89 -23.45 15.14
C LEU A 84 15.80 -23.94 16.25
#